data_7c5304a593ce58e69ae77b7057d278e5
#
_entry.id   7c5304a593ce58e69ae77b7057d278e5
#
_cell.length_a   1.000
_cell.length_b   1.000
_cell.length_c   1.000
_cell.angle_alpha   90.00
_cell.angle_beta   90.00
_cell.angle_gamma   90.00
#
_symmetry.space_group_name_H-M   'P 1'
#
loop_
_entity.id
_entity.type
_entity.pdbx_description
1 polymer ?
#
loop_
_entity_poly.entity_id
_entity_poly.type
_entity_poly.pdbx_seq_one_letter_code
_entity_poly.pdbx_strand_id
1 'polypeptide(L)'
;MCGNKMETAGCVHRRPDKRAWVSLKCSYYPPHSTCSERERMGTVISNLLGADEGNESEHSGVTKLSSSAQWQLHFNGMKDSNQLLVIDFFASWCGPCKFIEPAFRHMAVKFTDVSFVKVDVDELPEVAREFNVNAMPTFVLVKNGKEVDRIVGTKQAELENKVTKHRGGQ
;
A
#
# COMPACT_ATOMS: atom_id res chain seq x y z
N MET A 1 -1.50 48.19 -31.23
CA MET A 1 -2.50 47.12 -31.44
C MET A 1 -1.73 45.80 -31.35
N CYS A 2 -1.70 45.22 -30.15
CA CYS A 2 -1.01 43.95 -29.89
C CYS A 2 -2.05 42.83 -29.84
N GLY A 3 -1.96 41.92 -30.81
CA GLY A 3 -2.81 40.74 -30.86
C GLY A 3 -2.24 39.63 -30.00
N ASN A 4 -2.97 39.21 -28.97
CA ASN A 4 -2.71 38.02 -28.19
C ASN A 4 -3.09 36.76 -28.99
N LYS A 5 -2.10 35.96 -29.37
CA LYS A 5 -2.32 34.57 -29.78
C LYS A 5 -1.98 33.67 -28.58
N MET A 6 -2.98 33.12 -27.98
CA MET A 6 -2.85 31.97 -27.07
C MET A 6 -2.57 30.72 -27.91
N GLU A 7 -1.35 30.23 -27.87
CA GLU A 7 -1.04 28.90 -28.36
C GLU A 7 -1.22 27.89 -27.21
N THR A 8 -2.23 27.06 -27.37
CA THR A 8 -2.47 25.88 -26.52
C THR A 8 -1.37 24.87 -26.79
N ALA A 9 -0.39 24.79 -25.90
CA ALA A 9 0.61 23.74 -25.92
C ALA A 9 -0.05 22.41 -25.53
N GLY A 10 -0.29 21.57 -26.56
CA GLY A 10 -0.74 20.20 -26.37
C GLY A 10 0.35 19.37 -25.69
N CYS A 11 0.02 18.79 -24.55
CA CYS A 11 0.83 17.74 -23.94
C CYS A 11 0.82 16.51 -24.83
N VAL A 12 1.90 16.34 -25.61
CA VAL A 12 2.14 15.11 -26.38
C VAL A 12 2.61 14.03 -25.40
N HIS A 13 1.74 13.08 -25.11
CA HIS A 13 2.07 11.87 -24.39
C HIS A 13 2.95 10.96 -25.25
N ARG A 14 4.27 11.06 -25.10
CA ARG A 14 5.17 9.98 -25.53
C ARG A 14 5.19 8.93 -24.45
N ARG A 15 4.88 7.69 -24.80
CA ARG A 15 5.02 6.53 -23.93
C ARG A 15 6.49 6.38 -23.53
N PRO A 16 6.84 6.39 -22.25
CA PRO A 16 8.20 6.07 -21.83
C PRO A 16 8.41 4.56 -21.88
N ASP A 17 9.60 4.21 -22.33
CA ASP A 17 10.20 2.88 -22.37
C ASP A 17 10.10 2.14 -21.02
N LYS A 18 10.01 0.81 -21.10
CA LYS A 18 9.70 -0.13 -20.00
C LYS A 18 10.74 -0.22 -18.86
N ARG A 19 11.58 0.80 -18.63
CA ARG A 19 12.69 0.72 -17.68
C ARG A 19 12.81 1.83 -16.65
N ALA A 20 11.86 2.73 -16.53
CA ALA A 20 11.97 3.78 -15.52
C ALA A 20 10.61 4.05 -14.85
N TRP A 21 10.42 3.53 -13.65
CA TRP A 21 9.55 4.12 -12.68
C TRP A 21 10.20 5.43 -12.20
N VAL A 22 9.98 6.51 -12.94
CA VAL A 22 10.37 7.84 -12.47
C VAL A 22 9.24 8.35 -11.60
N SER A 23 9.57 8.52 -10.33
CA SER A 23 8.80 9.20 -9.29
C SER A 23 8.15 10.48 -9.84
N LEU A 24 6.85 10.43 -10.14
CA LEU A 24 6.04 11.63 -10.29
C LEU A 24 5.74 12.18 -8.89
N LYS A 25 6.72 12.85 -8.31
CA LYS A 25 6.47 13.78 -7.20
C LYS A 25 5.73 14.97 -7.79
N CYS A 26 4.41 14.99 -7.64
CA CYS A 26 3.65 16.22 -7.75
C CYS A 26 4.08 17.14 -6.61
N SER A 27 5.01 18.06 -6.91
CA SER A 27 5.31 19.20 -6.06
C SER A 27 4.14 20.17 -6.10
N TYR A 28 3.20 20.01 -5.20
CA TYR A 28 2.28 21.07 -4.83
C TYR A 28 2.73 21.63 -3.50
N TYR A 29 3.57 22.66 -3.53
CA TYR A 29 3.91 23.48 -2.38
C TYR A 29 3.40 24.90 -2.62
N PRO A 30 2.54 25.45 -1.75
CA PRO A 30 2.27 26.87 -1.75
C PRO A 30 3.44 27.63 -1.08
N PRO A 31 3.81 28.82 -1.57
CA PRO A 31 4.82 29.64 -0.93
C PRO A 31 4.21 30.45 0.25
N HIS A 32 5.09 30.71 1.20
CA HIS A 32 5.00 31.66 2.33
C HIS A 32 4.41 31.17 3.65
N SER A 33 5.31 30.93 4.57
CA SER A 33 5.31 31.66 5.85
C SER A 33 6.65 31.53 6.57
N THR A 34 7.11 32.67 6.97
CA THR A 34 8.36 33.07 7.59
C THR A 34 8.77 32.27 8.81
N CYS A 35 10.06 31.90 8.78
CA CYS A 35 10.83 31.46 9.93
C CYS A 35 10.87 32.55 11.00
N SER A 36 10.51 32.21 12.22
CA SER A 36 10.84 32.99 13.41
C SER A 36 11.52 32.07 14.41
N GLU A 37 12.83 32.24 14.48
CA GLU A 37 13.69 31.69 15.54
C GLU A 37 13.22 32.21 16.90
N ARG A 38 13.07 31.31 17.85
CA ARG A 38 13.26 31.63 19.27
C ARG A 38 13.86 30.44 19.99
N GLU A 39 15.16 30.53 20.15
CA GLU A 39 15.89 29.80 21.18
C GLU A 39 15.33 30.13 22.56
N ARG A 40 15.13 29.13 23.39
CA ARG A 40 15.51 29.20 24.82
C ARG A 40 15.63 27.83 25.46
N MET A 41 16.79 27.68 26.00
CA MET A 41 17.31 26.70 26.97
C MET A 41 16.27 26.20 27.99
N GLY A 42 16.41 24.96 28.37
CA GLY A 42 15.96 24.52 29.68
C GLY A 42 15.82 23.03 29.86
N THR A 43 16.86 22.42 30.36
CA THR A 43 16.85 21.38 31.40
C THR A 43 16.63 19.93 30.98
N VAL A 44 17.71 19.21 31.10
CA VAL A 44 17.90 17.76 31.24
C VAL A 44 16.99 17.20 32.35
N ILE A 45 16.15 16.24 32.05
CA ILE A 45 15.84 15.17 32.97
C ILE A 45 15.57 13.87 32.19
N SER A 46 16.50 12.96 32.32
CA SER A 46 16.34 11.53 32.53
C SER A 46 15.50 10.72 31.55
N ASN A 47 16.19 10.02 30.71
CA ASN A 47 16.26 8.56 30.67
C ASN A 47 15.05 7.78 31.18
N LEU A 48 14.74 6.78 30.43
CA LEU A 48 13.89 5.63 30.63
C LEU A 48 12.42 5.86 30.31
N LEU A 49 12.16 5.86 29.01
CA LEU A 49 11.08 5.02 28.46
C LEU A 49 11.46 4.89 27.00
N GLY A 50 11.96 3.72 26.62
CA GLY A 50 12.14 3.34 25.22
C GLY A 50 10.82 3.60 24.51
N ALA A 51 10.83 4.48 23.51
CA ALA A 51 9.81 4.47 22.51
C ALA A 51 9.98 3.13 21.78
N ASP A 52 9.29 2.14 22.29
CA ASP A 52 8.95 0.95 21.56
C ASP A 52 8.09 1.45 20.40
N GLU A 53 8.72 1.59 19.24
CA GLU A 53 7.97 1.66 18.01
C GLU A 53 7.31 0.28 17.86
N GLY A 54 6.22 0.14 18.61
CA GLY A 54 5.44 -1.07 18.77
C GLY A 54 5.12 -1.63 17.39
N ASN A 55 5.63 -2.80 17.18
CA ASN A 55 5.20 -3.74 16.17
C ASN A 55 3.65 -3.90 16.27
N GLU A 56 2.90 -3.03 15.58
CA GLU A 56 1.43 -3.05 15.53
C GLU A 56 0.87 -4.29 14.82
N SER A 57 1.71 -5.29 14.53
CA SER A 57 1.35 -6.45 13.71
C SER A 57 0.66 -7.60 14.46
N GLU A 58 0.73 -7.65 15.78
CA GLU A 58 0.32 -8.88 16.49
C GLU A 58 -1.17 -8.97 16.88
N HIS A 59 -1.94 -7.87 16.82
CA HIS A 59 -3.36 -7.91 17.24
C HIS A 59 -4.38 -7.70 16.11
N SER A 60 -3.94 -7.42 14.90
CA SER A 60 -4.84 -7.08 13.77
C SER A 60 -5.13 -8.23 12.82
N GLY A 61 -4.49 -9.38 12.94
CA GLY A 61 -4.60 -10.48 11.97
C GLY A 61 -4.04 -10.15 10.58
N VAL A 62 -3.41 -8.99 10.42
CA VAL A 62 -2.79 -8.54 9.16
C VAL A 62 -1.28 -8.49 9.32
N THR A 63 -0.55 -9.19 8.47
CA THR A 63 0.92 -9.20 8.47
C THR A 63 1.47 -8.19 7.48
N LYS A 64 2.28 -7.22 7.92
CA LYS A 64 3.03 -6.34 7.02
C LYS A 64 4.32 -7.05 6.59
N LEU A 65 4.56 -7.13 5.27
CA LEU A 65 5.77 -7.68 4.68
C LEU A 65 6.61 -6.51 4.14
N SER A 66 7.82 -6.34 4.70
CA SER A 66 8.69 -5.19 4.39
C SER A 66 10.02 -5.59 3.75
N SER A 67 10.24 -6.88 3.48
CA SER A 67 11.43 -7.33 2.75
C SER A 67 11.11 -8.47 1.77
N SER A 68 11.89 -8.58 0.70
CA SER A 68 11.77 -9.65 -0.29
C SER A 68 11.94 -11.04 0.32
N ALA A 69 12.78 -11.17 1.35
CA ALA A 69 12.95 -12.44 2.06
C ALA A 69 11.69 -12.84 2.83
N GLN A 70 11.05 -11.89 3.54
CA GLN A 70 9.77 -12.14 4.23
C GLN A 70 8.68 -12.48 3.23
N TRP A 71 8.61 -11.77 2.12
CA TRP A 71 7.65 -12.04 1.04
C TRP A 71 7.81 -13.48 0.52
N GLN A 72 9.02 -13.86 0.11
CA GLN A 72 9.29 -15.19 -0.44
C GLN A 72 8.99 -16.31 0.56
N LEU A 73 9.39 -16.13 1.83
CA LEU A 73 9.11 -17.11 2.88
C LEU A 73 7.61 -17.30 3.06
N HIS A 74 6.86 -16.19 3.20
CA HIS A 74 5.41 -16.21 3.39
C HIS A 74 4.69 -16.80 2.17
N PHE A 75 5.00 -16.29 0.98
CA PHE A 75 4.35 -16.71 -0.27
C PHE A 75 4.65 -18.18 -0.60
N ASN A 76 5.89 -18.64 -0.42
CA ASN A 76 6.25 -20.03 -0.64
C ASN A 76 5.56 -20.97 0.36
N GLY A 77 5.42 -20.58 1.62
CA GLY A 77 4.65 -21.35 2.60
C GLY A 77 3.16 -21.46 2.27
N MET A 78 2.62 -20.52 1.50
CA MET A 78 1.21 -20.50 1.09
C MET A 78 0.92 -21.20 -0.25
N LYS A 79 1.95 -21.42 -1.09
CA LYS A 79 1.77 -21.97 -2.45
C LYS A 79 1.06 -23.33 -2.48
N ASP A 80 1.39 -24.19 -1.52
CA ASP A 80 0.86 -25.55 -1.44
C ASP A 80 -0.32 -25.65 -0.46
N SER A 81 -0.68 -24.52 0.12
CA SER A 81 -1.80 -24.39 1.06
C SER A 81 -3.10 -24.12 0.30
N ASN A 82 -4.18 -24.80 0.66
CA ASN A 82 -5.52 -24.48 0.17
C ASN A 82 -6.11 -23.21 0.83
N GLN A 83 -5.34 -22.56 1.71
CA GLN A 83 -5.73 -21.33 2.38
C GLN A 83 -5.73 -20.17 1.38
N LEU A 84 -6.74 -19.29 1.50
CA LEU A 84 -6.78 -18.06 0.72
C LEU A 84 -5.79 -17.05 1.30
N LEU A 85 -4.97 -16.45 0.43
CA LEU A 85 -4.10 -15.32 0.73
C LEU A 85 -4.67 -14.06 0.09
N VAL A 86 -4.88 -13.01 0.88
CA VAL A 86 -5.31 -11.68 0.42
C VAL A 86 -4.18 -10.70 0.60
N ILE A 87 -3.70 -10.13 -0.49
CA ILE A 87 -2.58 -9.21 -0.53
C ILE A 87 -3.12 -7.79 -0.76
N ASP A 88 -2.87 -6.88 0.17
CA ASP A 88 -3.14 -5.45 0.03
C ASP A 88 -1.86 -4.74 -0.47
N PHE A 89 -1.87 -4.32 -1.71
CA PHE A 89 -0.83 -3.44 -2.27
C PHE A 89 -1.18 -1.99 -1.98
N PHE A 90 -0.38 -1.36 -1.14
CA PHE A 90 -0.59 0.01 -0.69
C PHE A 90 0.68 0.86 -0.80
N ALA A 91 0.57 2.15 -0.58
CA ALA A 91 1.70 3.05 -0.36
C ALA A 91 1.42 3.97 0.83
N SER A 92 2.46 4.39 1.54
CA SER A 92 2.35 5.24 2.73
C SER A 92 1.69 6.60 2.46
N TRP A 93 1.89 7.16 1.25
CA TRP A 93 1.32 8.41 0.77
C TRP A 93 -0.10 8.28 0.18
N CYS A 94 -0.62 7.07 0.02
CA CYS A 94 -1.91 6.79 -0.61
C CYS A 94 -3.07 7.05 0.35
N GLY A 95 -3.80 8.15 0.15
CA GLY A 95 -4.98 8.49 0.95
C GLY A 95 -6.11 7.45 0.88
N PRO A 96 -6.52 6.99 -0.31
CA PRO A 96 -7.52 5.93 -0.45
C PRO A 96 -7.17 4.62 0.27
N CYS A 97 -5.86 4.26 0.33
CA CYS A 97 -5.39 3.09 1.05
C CYS A 97 -5.66 3.20 2.56
N LYS A 98 -5.38 4.38 3.14
CA LYS A 98 -5.68 4.66 4.56
C LYS A 98 -7.17 4.60 4.86
N PHE A 99 -8.01 4.99 3.91
CA PHE A 99 -9.47 4.95 4.07
C PHE A 99 -10.01 3.52 4.20
N ILE A 100 -9.52 2.57 3.40
CA ILE A 100 -10.01 1.18 3.43
C ILE A 100 -9.32 0.31 4.49
N GLU A 101 -8.19 0.75 5.04
CA GLU A 101 -7.39 -0.02 6.00
C GLU A 101 -8.18 -0.53 7.22
N PRO A 102 -9.05 0.26 7.89
CA PRO A 102 -9.85 -0.24 9.01
C PRO A 102 -10.75 -1.41 8.61
N ALA A 103 -11.36 -1.35 7.41
CA ALA A 103 -12.20 -2.41 6.90
C ALA A 103 -11.39 -3.68 6.59
N PHE A 104 -10.19 -3.52 6.04
CA PHE A 104 -9.26 -4.63 5.77
C PHE A 104 -8.85 -5.33 7.07
N ARG A 105 -8.47 -4.58 8.11
CA ARG A 105 -8.16 -5.13 9.44
C ARG A 105 -9.37 -5.85 10.06
N HIS A 106 -10.57 -5.28 9.93
CA HIS A 106 -11.80 -5.93 10.42
C HIS A 106 -12.06 -7.26 9.71
N MET A 107 -11.83 -7.33 8.40
CA MET A 107 -11.95 -8.60 7.65
C MET A 107 -10.91 -9.63 8.11
N ALA A 108 -9.69 -9.23 8.42
CA ALA A 108 -8.66 -10.13 8.93
C ALA A 108 -9.04 -10.75 10.29
N VAL A 109 -9.67 -9.99 11.16
CA VAL A 109 -10.21 -10.51 12.43
C VAL A 109 -11.41 -11.42 12.21
N LYS A 110 -12.28 -11.08 11.25
CA LYS A 110 -13.49 -11.83 10.93
C LYS A 110 -13.20 -13.18 10.25
N PHE A 111 -12.21 -13.23 9.37
CA PHE A 111 -11.88 -14.39 8.54
C PHE A 111 -10.54 -15.01 8.95
N THR A 112 -10.52 -15.68 10.10
CA THR A 112 -9.31 -16.29 10.67
C THR A 112 -8.72 -17.45 9.85
N ASP A 113 -9.50 -17.98 8.92
CA ASP A 113 -9.09 -19.02 7.97
C ASP A 113 -8.41 -18.46 6.70
N VAL A 114 -8.31 -17.13 6.59
CA VAL A 114 -7.71 -16.42 5.46
C VAL A 114 -6.45 -15.69 5.93
N SER A 115 -5.39 -15.76 5.16
CA SER A 115 -4.17 -14.99 5.43
C SER A 115 -4.28 -13.59 4.81
N PHE A 116 -4.15 -12.55 5.63
CA PHE A 116 -4.15 -11.16 5.18
C PHE A 116 -2.77 -10.57 5.30
N VAL A 117 -2.22 -10.06 4.20
CA VAL A 117 -0.90 -9.43 4.16
C VAL A 117 -0.95 -8.06 3.50
N LYS A 118 -0.06 -7.16 3.94
CA LYS A 118 0.14 -5.83 3.35
C LYS A 118 1.54 -5.75 2.75
N VAL A 119 1.61 -5.22 1.54
CA VAL A 119 2.85 -5.00 0.78
C VAL A 119 2.91 -3.53 0.37
N ASP A 120 3.92 -2.80 0.87
CA ASP A 120 4.20 -1.45 0.41
C ASP A 120 4.89 -1.51 -0.96
N VAL A 121 4.30 -0.88 -1.96
CA VAL A 121 4.83 -0.89 -3.33
C VAL A 121 6.15 -0.12 -3.47
N ASP A 122 6.44 0.79 -2.54
CA ASP A 122 7.71 1.51 -2.50
C ASP A 122 8.81 0.68 -1.82
N GLU A 123 8.46 -0.15 -0.82
CA GLU A 123 9.40 -1.07 -0.15
C GLU A 123 9.69 -2.32 -1.00
N LEU A 124 8.68 -2.85 -1.71
CA LEU A 124 8.75 -4.10 -2.49
C LEU A 124 8.28 -3.91 -3.95
N PRO A 125 8.95 -3.05 -4.73
CA PRO A 125 8.52 -2.73 -6.09
C PRO A 125 8.62 -3.93 -7.06
N GLU A 126 9.47 -4.90 -6.78
CA GLU A 126 9.56 -6.13 -7.55
C GLU A 126 8.31 -7.00 -7.40
N VAL A 127 7.76 -7.09 -6.18
CA VAL A 127 6.53 -7.84 -5.91
C VAL A 127 5.34 -7.15 -6.58
N ALA A 128 5.24 -5.82 -6.48
CA ALA A 128 4.20 -5.06 -7.17
C ALA A 128 4.23 -5.25 -8.70
N ARG A 129 5.43 -5.37 -9.28
CA ARG A 129 5.61 -5.65 -10.71
C ARG A 129 5.23 -7.09 -11.08
N GLU A 130 5.57 -8.07 -10.24
CA GLU A 130 5.20 -9.48 -10.44
C GLU A 130 3.67 -9.62 -10.56
N PHE A 131 2.93 -8.92 -9.70
CA PHE A 131 1.46 -8.91 -9.72
C PHE A 131 0.86 -7.85 -10.65
N ASN A 132 1.65 -7.15 -11.48
CA ASN A 132 1.19 -6.11 -12.40
C ASN A 132 0.31 -5.05 -11.72
N VAL A 133 0.71 -4.56 -10.56
CA VAL A 133 -0.01 -3.53 -9.81
C VAL A 133 0.25 -2.16 -10.43
N ASN A 134 -0.81 -1.50 -10.91
CA ASN A 134 -0.72 -0.20 -11.60
C ASN A 134 -1.47 0.92 -10.86
N ALA A 135 -2.20 0.60 -9.80
CA ALA A 135 -2.97 1.57 -9.01
C ALA A 135 -3.08 1.09 -7.56
N MET A 136 -3.20 2.00 -6.60
CA MET A 136 -3.38 1.69 -5.19
C MET A 136 -4.70 2.27 -4.66
N PRO A 137 -5.37 1.55 -3.73
CA PRO A 137 -5.08 0.19 -3.32
C PRO A 137 -5.45 -0.83 -4.40
N THR A 138 -4.70 -1.93 -4.46
CA THR A 138 -5.08 -3.13 -5.23
C THR A 138 -5.02 -4.34 -4.30
N PHE A 139 -6.10 -5.08 -4.27
CA PHE A 139 -6.20 -6.33 -3.51
C PHE A 139 -6.11 -7.50 -4.47
N VAL A 140 -5.18 -8.40 -4.22
CA VAL A 140 -5.00 -9.62 -5.01
C VAL A 140 -5.31 -10.83 -4.14
N LEU A 141 -6.23 -11.67 -4.59
CA LEU A 141 -6.60 -12.91 -3.94
C LEU A 141 -5.83 -14.06 -4.58
N VAL A 142 -5.07 -14.80 -3.78
CA VAL A 142 -4.24 -15.91 -4.25
C VAL A 142 -4.65 -17.19 -3.55
N LYS A 143 -4.77 -18.28 -4.30
CA LYS A 143 -5.04 -19.62 -3.77
C LYS A 143 -4.18 -20.64 -4.50
N ASN A 144 -3.54 -21.55 -3.76
CA ASN A 144 -2.61 -22.53 -4.34
C ASN A 144 -1.54 -21.88 -5.24
N GLY A 145 -0.99 -20.74 -4.82
CA GLY A 145 0.04 -19.99 -5.54
C GLY A 145 -0.43 -19.30 -6.83
N LYS A 146 -1.75 -19.26 -7.10
CA LYS A 146 -2.32 -18.63 -8.30
C LYS A 146 -3.27 -17.51 -7.93
N GLU A 147 -3.21 -16.40 -8.66
CA GLU A 147 -4.21 -15.34 -8.56
C GLU A 147 -5.58 -15.89 -8.98
N VAL A 148 -6.57 -15.80 -8.09
CA VAL A 148 -7.95 -16.26 -8.34
C VAL A 148 -8.91 -15.11 -8.55
N ASP A 149 -8.60 -13.93 -7.99
CA ASP A 149 -9.41 -12.73 -8.18
C ASP A 149 -8.61 -11.47 -7.84
N ARG A 150 -9.13 -10.30 -8.26
CA ARG A 150 -8.48 -8.99 -8.03
C ARG A 150 -9.53 -7.91 -7.85
N ILE A 151 -9.20 -6.92 -7.00
CA ILE A 151 -10.00 -5.70 -6.80
C ILE A 151 -9.08 -4.49 -6.86
N VAL A 152 -9.47 -3.47 -7.61
CA VAL A 152 -8.78 -2.19 -7.66
C VAL A 152 -9.64 -1.11 -7.04
N GLY A 153 -9.08 -0.34 -6.12
CA GLY A 153 -9.73 0.75 -5.41
C GLY A 153 -10.41 0.32 -4.11
N THR A 154 -11.19 1.23 -3.50
CA THR A 154 -11.74 1.13 -2.14
C THR A 154 -13.11 0.45 -2.09
N LYS A 155 -13.31 -0.60 -2.85
CA LYS A 155 -14.59 -1.32 -2.97
C LYS A 155 -14.74 -2.38 -1.88
N GLN A 156 -14.99 -1.95 -0.64
CA GLN A 156 -15.05 -2.82 0.53
C GLN A 156 -16.03 -4.00 0.38
N ALA A 157 -17.26 -3.73 -0.05
CA ALA A 157 -18.29 -4.77 -0.20
C ALA A 157 -17.90 -5.83 -1.25
N GLU A 158 -17.28 -5.39 -2.36
CA GLU A 158 -16.79 -6.31 -3.40
C GLU A 158 -15.65 -7.18 -2.85
N LEU A 159 -14.72 -6.59 -2.08
CA LEU A 159 -13.62 -7.31 -1.45
C LEU A 159 -14.15 -8.39 -0.49
N GLU A 160 -15.05 -8.04 0.40
CA GLU A 160 -15.65 -8.97 1.38
C GLU A 160 -16.39 -10.13 0.68
N ASN A 161 -17.17 -9.83 -0.36
CA ASN A 161 -17.87 -10.83 -1.15
C ASN A 161 -16.90 -11.80 -1.84
N LYS A 162 -15.80 -11.30 -2.44
CA LYS A 162 -14.80 -12.13 -3.11
C LYS A 162 -14.02 -12.98 -2.11
N VAL A 163 -13.64 -12.42 -0.95
CA VAL A 163 -13.01 -13.18 0.14
C VAL A 163 -13.95 -14.31 0.58
N THR A 164 -15.21 -14.01 0.83
CA THR A 164 -16.20 -15.01 1.24
C THR A 164 -16.38 -16.11 0.21
N LYS A 165 -16.41 -15.76 -1.07
CA LYS A 165 -16.52 -16.70 -2.19
C LYS A 165 -15.33 -17.64 -2.28
N HIS A 166 -14.10 -17.15 -2.15
CA HIS A 166 -12.89 -17.91 -2.42
C HIS A 166 -12.34 -18.64 -1.18
N ARG A 167 -12.68 -18.19 0.05
CA ARG A 167 -12.26 -18.88 1.30
C ARG A 167 -12.90 -20.27 1.44
N GLY A 168 -14.15 -20.43 1.00
CA GLY A 168 -14.97 -21.62 1.22
C GLY A 168 -14.87 -22.70 0.13
N GLY A 169 -13.83 -22.75 -0.68
CA GLY A 169 -13.64 -23.81 -1.66
C GLY A 169 -13.20 -25.13 -0.99
N GLN A 170 -14.14 -25.98 -0.63
CA GLN A 170 -13.92 -27.43 -0.53
C GLN A 170 -13.88 -28.03 -1.91
#